data_7ac4416c2e4a4c09997bdfc501e6b43d
#
_entry.id   7ac4416c2e4a4c09997bdfc501e6b43d
#
_cell.length_a   1.000
_cell.length_b   1.000
_cell.length_c   1.000
_cell.angle_alpha   90.00
_cell.angle_beta   90.00
_cell.angle_gamma   90.00
#
_symmetry.space_group_name_H-M   'P 1'
#
loop_
_entity.id
_entity.type
_entity.pdbx_description
1 polymer ?
#
loop_
_entity_poly.entity_id
_entity_poly.type
_entity_poly.pdbx_seq_one_letter_code
_entity_poly.pdbx_strand_id
1 'polypeptide(L)'
;MDNKRPLIAHLCLFCSGAFWGLMAPVGKDAMLHGIDGIDLVSFRVLGGAILFWLTSLFTKKEHVPVKDIFKFAAAGLFALVFNQCSYTIGLNMTSPSNSSIMTTSMPIFAMVLSFLILKEPITWKKALGVLMGCAGAVIIIMTSATAGNAKVGNIWGDLLCMSAQLSFALYLSLFKNLLSRYSLFTINKWMFLWATVLIWPFTISHVMSIDFAHVPMSTWWETGYVVLFGTYLGYICMMIGQKTLRPTVVSVYNYVQPLVSVTVSVIVGLAVFKGMQAIAAILVFSGVWLVIKSKSKHDIDKHDHSLAYEKRHA
;
A
#
# COMPACT_ATOMS: atom_id res chain seq x y z
N MET A 1 -3.42 22.99 -19.43
CA MET A 1 -3.97 21.72 -18.90
C MET A 1 -3.40 21.46 -17.50
N ASP A 2 -4.30 21.32 -16.58
CA ASP A 2 -4.22 21.40 -15.12
C ASP A 2 -2.93 20.91 -14.42
N ASN A 3 -2.15 21.88 -13.95
CA ASN A 3 -1.01 21.66 -13.05
C ASN A 3 -1.45 21.14 -11.66
N LYS A 4 -2.76 21.03 -11.40
CA LYS A 4 -3.35 20.57 -10.13
C LYS A 4 -3.44 19.05 -9.99
N ARG A 5 -3.52 18.31 -11.10
CA ARG A 5 -3.69 16.84 -11.06
C ARG A 5 -2.52 16.09 -10.38
N PRO A 6 -1.25 16.41 -10.67
CA PRO A 6 -0.15 15.75 -9.96
C PRO A 6 -0.13 16.02 -8.46
N LEU A 7 -0.41 17.27 -8.04
CA LEU A 7 -0.45 17.63 -6.63
C LEU A 7 -1.53 16.86 -5.87
N ILE A 8 -2.74 16.75 -6.44
CA ILE A 8 -3.83 15.95 -5.87
C ILE A 8 -3.41 14.50 -5.72
N ALA A 9 -2.74 13.92 -6.74
CA ALA A 9 -2.26 12.55 -6.69
C ALA A 9 -1.24 12.33 -5.54
N HIS A 10 -0.31 13.26 -5.33
CA HIS A 10 0.65 13.21 -4.23
C HIS A 10 -0.03 13.34 -2.87
N LEU A 11 -0.99 14.27 -2.72
CA LEU A 11 -1.79 14.41 -1.49
C LEU A 11 -2.60 13.15 -1.19
N CYS A 12 -3.25 12.57 -2.19
CA CYS A 12 -4.00 11.33 -2.04
C CYS A 12 -3.09 10.17 -1.59
N LEU A 13 -1.89 10.04 -2.16
CA LEU A 13 -0.95 9.01 -1.73
C LEU A 13 -0.47 9.21 -0.29
N PHE A 14 -0.25 10.47 0.10
CA PHE A 14 0.09 10.79 1.49
C PHE A 14 -1.06 10.40 2.44
N CYS A 15 -2.31 10.76 2.11
CA CYS A 15 -3.49 10.37 2.89
C CYS A 15 -3.65 8.84 2.96
N SER A 16 -3.48 8.14 1.84
CA SER A 16 -3.50 6.67 1.82
C SER A 16 -2.44 6.08 2.76
N GLY A 17 -1.21 6.59 2.69
CA GLY A 17 -0.13 6.19 3.60
C GLY A 17 -0.45 6.49 5.07
N ALA A 18 -1.10 7.62 5.36
CA ALA A 18 -1.54 7.97 6.70
C ALA A 18 -2.63 7.02 7.22
N PHE A 19 -3.65 6.72 6.41
CA PHE A 19 -4.71 5.76 6.78
C PHE A 19 -4.14 4.38 7.08
N TRP A 20 -3.20 3.90 6.26
CA TRP A 20 -2.55 2.61 6.48
C TRP A 20 -1.59 2.61 7.66
N GLY A 21 -0.91 3.73 7.93
CA GLY A 21 -0.06 3.87 9.11
C GLY A 21 -0.85 3.79 10.41
N LEU A 22 -2.05 4.39 10.45
CA LEU A 22 -2.97 4.30 11.59
C LEU A 22 -3.65 2.94 11.68
N MET A 23 -3.86 2.27 10.55
CA MET A 23 -4.52 0.96 10.52
C MET A 23 -3.73 -0.11 11.28
N ALA A 24 -2.39 -0.02 11.33
CA ALA A 24 -1.57 -1.02 12.01
C ALA A 24 -1.83 -1.09 13.52
N PRO A 25 -1.77 0.01 14.31
CA PRO A 25 -2.10 -0.04 15.73
C PRO A 25 -3.59 -0.33 16.00
N VAL A 26 -4.50 0.30 15.25
CA VAL A 26 -5.95 0.10 15.40
C VAL A 26 -6.37 -1.34 15.09
N GLY A 27 -5.88 -1.89 13.97
CA GLY A 27 -6.18 -3.28 13.60
C GLY A 27 -5.57 -4.29 14.57
N LYS A 28 -4.39 -3.99 15.16
CA LYS A 28 -3.80 -4.86 16.17
C LYS A 28 -4.60 -4.85 17.45
N ASP A 29 -5.13 -3.72 17.87
CA ASP A 29 -6.00 -3.63 19.05
C ASP A 29 -7.28 -4.46 18.84
N ALA A 30 -7.91 -4.34 17.68
CA ALA A 30 -9.05 -5.18 17.30
C ALA A 30 -8.73 -6.67 17.36
N MET A 31 -7.52 -7.06 16.89
CA MET A 31 -7.07 -8.47 16.94
C MET A 31 -6.88 -9.01 18.37
N LEU A 32 -6.64 -8.16 19.36
CA LEU A 32 -6.49 -8.55 20.75
C LEU A 32 -7.85 -8.66 21.47
N HIS A 33 -8.93 -8.12 20.89
CA HIS A 33 -10.23 -8.00 21.53
C HIS A 33 -11.35 -8.74 20.78
N GLY A 34 -11.04 -9.91 20.20
CA GLY A 34 -12.04 -10.85 19.70
C GLY A 34 -12.26 -10.86 18.18
N ILE A 35 -11.53 -10.06 17.42
CA ILE A 35 -11.51 -10.10 15.93
C ILE A 35 -10.10 -10.42 15.47
N ASP A 36 -9.83 -11.63 15.03
CA ASP A 36 -8.47 -11.99 14.62
C ASP A 36 -8.08 -11.43 13.22
N GLY A 37 -6.83 -11.71 12.80
CA GLY A 37 -6.32 -11.19 11.53
C GLY A 37 -7.07 -11.72 10.31
N ILE A 38 -7.54 -12.96 10.34
CA ILE A 38 -8.29 -13.61 9.24
C ILE A 38 -9.68 -12.98 9.12
N ASP A 39 -10.32 -12.74 10.26
CA ASP A 39 -11.62 -12.07 10.33
C ASP A 39 -11.52 -10.65 9.81
N LEU A 40 -10.48 -9.92 10.24
CA LEU A 40 -10.26 -8.54 9.81
C LEU A 40 -10.03 -8.45 8.29
N VAL A 41 -9.26 -9.37 7.69
CA VAL A 41 -9.09 -9.44 6.23
C VAL A 41 -10.44 -9.74 5.56
N SER A 42 -11.25 -10.64 6.11
CA SER A 42 -12.56 -10.99 5.58
C SER A 42 -13.51 -9.79 5.60
N PHE A 43 -13.58 -9.06 6.71
CA PHE A 43 -14.38 -7.82 6.80
C PHE A 43 -13.88 -6.74 5.85
N ARG A 44 -12.57 -6.62 5.64
CA ARG A 44 -11.99 -5.65 4.69
C ARG A 44 -12.39 -5.93 3.25
N VAL A 45 -12.26 -7.18 2.78
CA VAL A 45 -12.57 -7.52 1.39
C VAL A 45 -14.08 -7.45 1.13
N LEU A 46 -14.90 -7.95 2.03
CA LEU A 46 -16.35 -7.89 1.92
C LEU A 46 -16.88 -6.45 2.04
N GLY A 47 -16.46 -5.72 3.08
CA GLY A 47 -16.84 -4.31 3.28
C GLY A 47 -16.39 -3.42 2.13
N GLY A 48 -15.16 -3.63 1.64
CA GLY A 48 -14.67 -2.96 0.44
C GLY A 48 -15.52 -3.27 -0.80
N ALA A 49 -15.86 -4.54 -1.02
CA ALA A 49 -16.71 -4.95 -2.13
C ALA A 49 -18.09 -4.24 -2.03
N ILE A 50 -18.75 -4.29 -0.87
CA ILE A 50 -20.06 -3.64 -0.65
C ILE A 50 -19.95 -2.13 -0.93
N LEU A 51 -18.97 -1.44 -0.32
CA LEU A 51 -18.84 0.01 -0.46
C LEU A 51 -18.53 0.42 -1.91
N PHE A 52 -17.64 -0.29 -2.63
CA PHE A 52 -17.35 0.03 -4.02
C PHE A 52 -18.49 -0.33 -4.96
N TRP A 53 -19.27 -1.38 -4.71
CA TRP A 53 -20.46 -1.68 -5.48
C TRP A 53 -21.55 -0.64 -5.25
N LEU A 54 -21.84 -0.26 -4.01
CA LEU A 54 -22.81 0.78 -3.67
C LEU A 54 -22.45 2.12 -4.34
N THR A 55 -21.19 2.57 -4.22
CA THR A 55 -20.76 3.82 -4.85
C THR A 55 -20.75 3.73 -6.37
N SER A 56 -20.53 2.55 -6.95
CA SER A 56 -20.58 2.36 -8.39
C SER A 56 -21.98 2.56 -8.97
N LEU A 57 -23.05 2.49 -8.16
CA LEU A 57 -24.41 2.78 -8.59
C LEU A 57 -24.62 4.28 -8.90
N PHE A 58 -23.85 5.14 -8.26
CA PHE A 58 -23.92 6.61 -8.43
C PHE A 58 -22.87 7.14 -9.42
N THR A 59 -22.08 6.25 -10.04
CA THR A 59 -21.07 6.63 -11.03
C THR A 59 -21.47 6.21 -12.43
N LYS A 60 -20.80 6.77 -13.46
CA LYS A 60 -21.06 6.38 -14.85
C LYS A 60 -20.79 4.89 -15.03
N LYS A 61 -21.79 4.18 -15.58
CA LYS A 61 -21.63 2.76 -15.91
C LYS A 61 -20.61 2.60 -17.05
N GLU A 62 -19.59 1.81 -16.79
CA GLU A 62 -18.59 1.45 -17.80
C GLU A 62 -18.85 0.01 -18.25
N HIS A 63 -18.82 -0.21 -19.55
CA HIS A 63 -18.85 -1.56 -20.11
C HIS A 63 -17.49 -2.21 -19.93
N VAL A 64 -17.46 -3.33 -19.20
CA VAL A 64 -16.23 -4.09 -18.96
C VAL A 64 -16.34 -5.43 -19.72
N PRO A 65 -15.51 -5.64 -20.76
CA PRO A 65 -15.46 -6.92 -21.44
C PRO A 65 -15.08 -8.06 -20.50
N VAL A 66 -15.62 -9.26 -20.73
CA VAL A 66 -15.37 -10.45 -19.88
C VAL A 66 -13.86 -10.72 -19.71
N LYS A 67 -13.06 -10.51 -20.74
CA LYS A 67 -11.59 -10.62 -20.68
C LYS A 67 -10.99 -9.71 -19.60
N ASP A 68 -11.47 -8.49 -19.46
CA ASP A 68 -10.92 -7.53 -18.48
C ASP A 68 -11.47 -7.80 -17.08
N ILE A 69 -12.66 -8.42 -16.95
CA ILE A 69 -13.17 -8.92 -15.65
C ILE A 69 -12.21 -9.97 -15.07
N PHE A 70 -11.73 -10.93 -15.87
CA PHE A 70 -10.72 -11.91 -15.42
C PHE A 70 -9.36 -11.28 -15.13
N LYS A 71 -8.97 -10.21 -15.84
CA LYS A 71 -7.76 -9.46 -15.49
C LYS A 71 -7.90 -8.71 -14.16
N PHE A 72 -9.10 -8.21 -13.83
CA PHE A 72 -9.37 -7.66 -12.50
C PHE A 72 -9.34 -8.74 -11.41
N ALA A 73 -9.74 -9.98 -11.71
CA ALA A 73 -9.56 -11.10 -10.80
C ALA A 73 -8.07 -11.34 -10.50
N ALA A 74 -7.24 -11.38 -11.54
CA ALA A 74 -5.78 -11.51 -11.37
C ALA A 74 -5.19 -10.30 -10.62
N ALA A 75 -5.62 -9.07 -10.92
CA ALA A 75 -5.20 -7.88 -10.20
C ALA A 75 -5.61 -7.94 -8.72
N GLY A 76 -6.84 -8.36 -8.42
CA GLY A 76 -7.33 -8.57 -7.06
C GLY A 76 -6.57 -9.68 -6.32
N LEU A 77 -6.20 -10.75 -7.02
CA LEU A 77 -5.39 -11.83 -6.47
C LEU A 77 -4.04 -11.32 -5.96
N PHE A 78 -3.33 -10.52 -6.77
CA PHE A 78 -2.04 -9.96 -6.36
C PHE A 78 -2.16 -8.80 -5.35
N ALA A 79 -3.09 -7.86 -5.57
CA ALA A 79 -3.19 -6.66 -4.75
C ALA A 79 -3.87 -6.89 -3.40
N LEU A 80 -4.78 -7.86 -3.32
CA LEU A 80 -5.63 -8.09 -2.15
C LEU A 80 -5.37 -9.47 -1.55
N VAL A 81 -5.60 -10.54 -2.29
CA VAL A 81 -5.55 -11.90 -1.73
C VAL A 81 -4.14 -12.26 -1.27
N PHE A 82 -3.17 -12.35 -2.19
CA PHE A 82 -1.80 -12.71 -1.83
C PHE A 82 -1.15 -11.68 -0.90
N ASN A 83 -1.35 -10.39 -1.17
CA ASN A 83 -0.79 -9.34 -0.32
C ASN A 83 -1.32 -9.42 1.10
N GLN A 84 -2.63 -9.46 1.30
CA GLN A 84 -3.24 -9.43 2.63
C GLN A 84 -3.01 -10.73 3.40
N CYS A 85 -3.24 -11.89 2.76
CA CYS A 85 -3.06 -13.18 3.42
C CYS A 85 -1.58 -13.41 3.82
N SER A 86 -0.64 -13.18 2.89
CA SER A 86 0.79 -13.35 3.20
C SER A 86 1.25 -12.39 4.29
N TYR A 87 0.78 -11.13 4.27
CA TYR A 87 1.11 -10.16 5.31
C TYR A 87 0.56 -10.57 6.68
N THR A 88 -0.71 -10.95 6.75
CA THR A 88 -1.37 -11.30 8.02
C THR A 88 -0.79 -12.57 8.62
N ILE A 89 -0.61 -13.63 7.81
CA ILE A 89 0.03 -14.87 8.26
C ILE A 89 1.47 -14.60 8.70
N GLY A 90 2.22 -13.83 7.90
CA GLY A 90 3.58 -13.42 8.24
C GLY A 90 3.66 -12.65 9.55
N LEU A 91 2.77 -11.68 9.77
CA LEU A 91 2.70 -10.90 11.01
C LEU A 91 2.39 -11.75 12.24
N ASN A 92 1.57 -12.79 12.10
CA ASN A 92 1.31 -13.74 13.20
C ASN A 92 2.56 -14.57 13.56
N MET A 93 3.45 -14.83 12.59
CA MET A 93 4.66 -15.64 12.78
C MET A 93 5.88 -14.83 13.20
N THR A 94 5.94 -13.54 12.88
CA THR A 94 7.08 -12.67 13.20
C THR A 94 6.72 -11.53 14.15
N SER A 95 7.72 -10.73 14.53
CA SER A 95 7.48 -9.54 15.35
C SER A 95 6.87 -8.39 14.51
N PRO A 96 6.05 -7.50 15.12
CA PRO A 96 5.56 -6.30 14.43
C PRO A 96 6.67 -5.42 13.87
N SER A 97 7.81 -5.33 14.56
CA SER A 97 8.97 -4.58 14.10
C SER A 97 9.58 -5.20 12.83
N ASN A 98 9.76 -6.53 12.80
CA ASN A 98 10.30 -7.22 11.63
C ASN A 98 9.35 -7.11 10.44
N SER A 99 8.04 -7.35 10.63
CA SER A 99 7.06 -7.21 9.57
C SER A 99 7.05 -5.79 8.98
N SER A 100 7.18 -4.77 9.83
CA SER A 100 7.27 -3.37 9.40
C SER A 100 8.55 -3.09 8.61
N ILE A 101 9.70 -3.67 9.00
CA ILE A 101 10.95 -3.59 8.22
C ILE A 101 10.75 -4.25 6.85
N MET A 102 10.12 -5.43 6.79
CA MET A 102 9.87 -6.11 5.52
C MET A 102 8.97 -5.28 4.59
N THR A 103 8.01 -4.51 5.11
CA THR A 103 7.18 -3.63 4.26
C THR A 103 7.98 -2.53 3.57
N THR A 104 9.13 -2.13 4.09
CA THR A 104 10.00 -1.13 3.45
C THR A 104 10.66 -1.65 2.17
N SER A 105 10.62 -2.96 1.90
CA SER A 105 11.12 -3.55 0.65
C SER A 105 10.25 -3.26 -0.57
N MET A 106 8.99 -2.87 -0.39
CA MET A 106 8.04 -2.66 -1.49
C MET A 106 8.53 -1.64 -2.54
N PRO A 107 9.09 -0.46 -2.21
CA PRO A 107 9.62 0.46 -3.22
C PRO A 107 10.82 -0.10 -4.00
N ILE A 108 11.60 -0.97 -3.38
CA ILE A 108 12.72 -1.66 -4.06
C ILE A 108 12.15 -2.60 -5.13
N PHE A 109 11.19 -3.46 -4.75
CA PHE A 109 10.51 -4.33 -5.70
C PHE A 109 9.80 -3.55 -6.81
N ALA A 110 9.07 -2.48 -6.46
CA ALA A 110 8.38 -1.66 -7.44
C ALA A 110 9.36 -0.99 -8.43
N MET A 111 10.54 -0.57 -7.98
CA MET A 111 11.58 0.00 -8.85
C MET A 111 12.13 -1.04 -9.82
N VAL A 112 12.48 -2.23 -9.33
CA VAL A 112 13.01 -3.33 -10.15
C VAL A 112 11.95 -3.84 -11.15
N LEU A 113 10.72 -4.09 -10.68
CA LEU A 113 9.65 -4.57 -11.55
C LEU A 113 9.20 -3.53 -12.58
N SER A 114 9.19 -2.24 -12.23
CA SER A 114 8.93 -1.17 -13.19
C SER A 114 10.01 -1.10 -14.28
N PHE A 115 11.27 -1.36 -13.93
CA PHE A 115 12.34 -1.47 -14.92
C PHE A 115 12.14 -2.67 -15.85
N LEU A 116 11.88 -3.86 -15.29
CA LEU A 116 11.76 -5.11 -16.06
C LEU A 116 10.48 -5.13 -16.93
N ILE A 117 9.33 -4.72 -16.37
CA ILE A 117 8.01 -4.86 -16.99
C ILE A 117 7.64 -3.64 -17.81
N LEU A 118 7.81 -2.43 -17.25
CA LEU A 118 7.41 -1.18 -17.88
C LEU A 118 8.56 -0.51 -18.65
N LYS A 119 9.77 -1.07 -18.55
CA LYS A 119 11.01 -0.52 -19.13
C LYS A 119 11.27 0.92 -18.66
N GLU A 120 10.91 1.22 -17.42
CA GLU A 120 11.24 2.51 -16.80
C GLU A 120 12.72 2.55 -16.38
N PRO A 121 13.48 3.61 -16.68
CA PRO A 121 14.89 3.68 -16.33
C PRO A 121 15.10 3.73 -14.81
N ILE A 122 16.12 3.03 -14.33
CA ILE A 122 16.64 3.17 -12.97
C ILE A 122 17.69 4.28 -13.01
N THR A 123 17.28 5.49 -12.68
CA THR A 123 18.22 6.62 -12.57
C THR A 123 18.88 6.63 -11.20
N TRP A 124 20.08 7.22 -11.10
CA TRP A 124 20.78 7.35 -9.82
C TRP A 124 19.92 8.06 -8.75
N LYS A 125 19.19 9.11 -9.13
CA LYS A 125 18.25 9.81 -8.24
C LYS A 125 17.15 8.89 -7.72
N LYS A 126 16.60 8.02 -8.58
CA LYS A 126 15.57 7.05 -8.19
C LYS A 126 16.13 6.03 -7.20
N ALA A 127 17.29 5.44 -7.50
CA ALA A 127 17.93 4.44 -6.64
C ALA A 127 18.30 5.04 -5.27
N LEU A 128 18.98 6.19 -5.26
CA LEU A 128 19.36 6.88 -4.03
C LEU A 128 18.13 7.26 -3.19
N GLY A 129 17.07 7.78 -3.83
CA GLY A 129 15.85 8.16 -3.12
C GLY A 129 15.14 6.98 -2.48
N VAL A 130 15.07 5.82 -3.16
CA VAL A 130 14.51 4.59 -2.60
C VAL A 130 15.35 4.09 -1.42
N LEU A 131 16.67 4.11 -1.53
CA LEU A 131 17.58 3.70 -0.44
C LEU A 131 17.49 4.63 0.78
N MET A 132 17.44 5.95 0.57
CA MET A 132 17.27 6.92 1.65
C MET A 132 15.93 6.74 2.36
N GLY A 133 14.84 6.58 1.60
CA GLY A 133 13.51 6.35 2.18
C GLY A 133 13.46 5.05 2.98
N CYS A 134 14.06 3.97 2.46
CA CYS A 134 14.18 2.69 3.14
C CYS A 134 14.97 2.83 4.46
N ALA A 135 16.15 3.45 4.42
CA ALA A 135 16.97 3.66 5.60
C ALA A 135 16.25 4.49 6.68
N GLY A 136 15.59 5.58 6.28
CA GLY A 136 14.79 6.40 7.18
C GLY A 136 13.63 5.61 7.82
N ALA A 137 12.89 4.84 7.03
CA ALA A 137 11.79 4.02 7.54
C ALA A 137 12.30 2.95 8.53
N VAL A 138 13.40 2.27 8.22
CA VAL A 138 14.02 1.28 9.13
C VAL A 138 14.47 1.94 10.44
N ILE A 139 15.11 3.12 10.39
CA ILE A 139 15.52 3.86 11.60
C ILE A 139 14.30 4.19 12.46
N ILE A 140 13.18 4.66 11.87
CA ILE A 140 11.95 4.94 12.61
C ILE A 140 11.45 3.69 13.34
N ILE A 141 11.37 2.57 12.64
CA ILE A 141 10.85 1.32 13.17
C ILE A 141 11.74 0.82 14.31
N MET A 142 13.06 0.78 14.11
CA MET A 142 14.01 0.32 15.13
C MET A 142 14.05 1.21 16.38
N THR A 143 13.91 2.53 16.20
CA THR A 143 13.90 3.47 17.35
C THR A 143 12.57 3.49 18.10
N SER A 144 11.49 3.05 17.47
CA SER A 144 10.15 2.93 18.08
C SER A 144 9.94 1.59 18.76
N ALA A 145 10.67 0.54 18.37
CA ALA A 145 10.63 -0.75 19.05
C ALA A 145 11.09 -0.56 20.49
N THR A 146 10.17 -0.65 21.45
CA THR A 146 10.50 -0.66 22.87
C THR A 146 11.37 -1.87 23.18
N ALA A 147 12.52 -1.63 23.78
CA ALA A 147 13.42 -2.65 24.28
C ALA A 147 12.69 -3.41 25.41
N GLY A 148 11.94 -4.44 25.10
CA GLY A 148 11.28 -5.13 26.19
C GLY A 148 10.49 -6.39 25.89
N ASN A 149 10.22 -6.77 24.67
CA ASN A 149 9.59 -8.08 24.35
C ASN A 149 9.65 -8.36 22.83
N ALA A 150 10.80 -8.16 22.20
CA ALA A 150 11.01 -8.64 20.85
C ALA A 150 11.03 -10.18 20.89
N LYS A 151 9.90 -10.84 20.61
CA LYS A 151 9.95 -12.23 20.17
C LYS A 151 10.94 -12.29 19.03
N VAL A 152 11.92 -13.17 19.13
CA VAL A 152 12.87 -13.42 18.03
C VAL A 152 12.04 -13.68 16.78
N GLY A 153 12.22 -12.88 15.74
CA GLY A 153 11.41 -13.00 14.52
C GLY A 153 11.60 -14.36 13.86
N ASN A 154 10.53 -14.91 13.32
CA ASN A 154 10.60 -16.14 12.54
C ASN A 154 10.90 -15.77 11.08
N ILE A 155 11.97 -16.30 10.51
CA ILE A 155 12.39 -16.05 9.14
C ILE A 155 11.28 -16.34 8.11
N TRP A 156 10.46 -17.35 8.34
CA TRP A 156 9.33 -17.68 7.46
C TRP A 156 8.25 -16.60 7.48
N GLY A 157 8.00 -16.02 8.68
CA GLY A 157 7.11 -14.86 8.83
C GLY A 157 7.65 -13.63 8.10
N ASP A 158 8.95 -13.37 8.21
CA ASP A 158 9.61 -12.26 7.52
C ASP A 158 9.54 -12.44 5.99
N LEU A 159 9.80 -13.65 5.48
CA LEU A 159 9.67 -13.98 4.05
C LEU A 159 8.23 -13.85 3.54
N LEU A 160 7.23 -14.24 4.32
CA LEU A 160 5.82 -14.03 3.98
C LEU A 160 5.47 -12.55 3.90
N CYS A 161 5.89 -11.74 4.88
CA CYS A 161 5.70 -10.28 4.82
C CYS A 161 6.39 -9.66 3.59
N MET A 162 7.58 -10.12 3.25
CA MET A 162 8.30 -9.65 2.06
C MET A 162 7.61 -10.09 0.77
N SER A 163 7.08 -11.34 0.70
CA SER A 163 6.31 -11.83 -0.45
C SER A 163 5.03 -11.05 -0.67
N ALA A 164 4.38 -10.58 0.40
CA ALA A 164 3.23 -9.67 0.31
C ALA A 164 3.60 -8.37 -0.42
N GLN A 165 4.76 -7.79 -0.10
CA GLN A 165 5.23 -6.56 -0.76
C GLN A 165 5.59 -6.79 -2.23
N LEU A 166 6.21 -7.93 -2.54
CA LEU A 166 6.49 -8.34 -3.92
C LEU A 166 5.18 -8.49 -4.72
N SER A 167 4.17 -9.15 -4.14
CA SER A 167 2.85 -9.31 -4.76
C SER A 167 2.21 -7.97 -5.10
N PHE A 168 2.24 -7.02 -4.18
CA PHE A 168 1.68 -5.69 -4.42
C PHE A 168 2.49 -4.89 -5.46
N ALA A 169 3.81 -5.02 -5.48
CA ALA A 169 4.67 -4.40 -6.48
C ALA A 169 4.44 -4.99 -7.88
N LEU A 170 4.18 -6.32 -7.97
CA LEU A 170 3.75 -6.98 -9.21
C LEU A 170 2.42 -6.41 -9.70
N TYR A 171 1.44 -6.27 -8.82
CA TYR A 171 0.17 -5.63 -9.15
C TYR A 171 0.38 -4.22 -9.73
N LEU A 172 1.16 -3.36 -9.08
CA LEU A 172 1.42 -2.01 -9.55
C LEU A 172 2.04 -1.96 -10.95
N SER A 173 2.89 -2.93 -11.27
CA SER A 173 3.64 -2.96 -12.54
C SER A 173 2.88 -3.67 -13.66
N LEU A 174 2.31 -4.85 -13.40
CA LEU A 174 1.64 -5.68 -14.41
C LEU A 174 0.32 -5.06 -14.89
N PHE A 175 -0.46 -4.48 -13.98
CA PHE A 175 -1.82 -4.03 -14.27
C PHE A 175 -1.92 -2.52 -14.54
N LYS A 176 -0.82 -1.77 -14.56
CA LYS A 176 -0.82 -0.32 -14.81
C LYS A 176 -1.65 0.06 -16.05
N ASN A 177 -1.45 -0.63 -17.16
CA ASN A 177 -2.15 -0.35 -18.42
C ASN A 177 -3.65 -0.68 -18.35
N LEU A 178 -4.04 -1.74 -17.62
CA LEU A 178 -5.43 -2.08 -17.40
C LEU A 178 -6.11 -1.00 -16.55
N LEU A 179 -5.46 -0.61 -15.46
CA LEU A 179 -5.99 0.36 -14.49
C LEU A 179 -6.16 1.76 -15.08
N SER A 180 -5.39 2.12 -16.11
CA SER A 180 -5.53 3.42 -16.80
C SER A 180 -6.81 3.53 -17.64
N ARG A 181 -7.44 2.40 -18.03
CA ARG A 181 -8.57 2.36 -18.96
C ARG A 181 -9.93 2.59 -18.30
N TYR A 182 -10.06 2.29 -17.01
CA TYR A 182 -11.33 2.28 -16.28
C TYR A 182 -11.33 3.29 -15.15
N SER A 183 -12.52 3.67 -14.67
CA SER A 183 -12.65 4.50 -13.47
C SER A 183 -12.15 3.76 -12.23
N LEU A 184 -11.78 4.52 -11.20
CA LEU A 184 -11.32 3.93 -9.93
C LEU A 184 -12.39 3.05 -9.26
N PHE A 185 -13.66 3.43 -9.41
CA PHE A 185 -14.77 2.66 -8.84
C PHE A 185 -14.98 1.34 -9.58
N THR A 186 -14.90 1.35 -10.92
CA THR A 186 -15.00 0.12 -11.73
C THR A 186 -13.87 -0.85 -11.43
N ILE A 187 -12.64 -0.37 -11.28
CA ILE A 187 -11.49 -1.20 -10.93
C ILE A 187 -11.68 -1.85 -9.56
N ASN A 188 -11.92 -1.01 -8.53
CA ASN A 188 -11.98 -1.50 -7.16
C ASN A 188 -13.19 -2.43 -6.93
N LYS A 189 -14.38 -2.12 -7.49
CA LYS A 189 -15.54 -3.02 -7.32
C LYS A 189 -15.27 -4.43 -7.84
N TRP A 190 -14.61 -4.57 -9.00
CA TRP A 190 -14.29 -5.88 -9.54
C TRP A 190 -13.16 -6.57 -8.78
N MET A 191 -12.11 -5.84 -8.41
CA MET A 191 -11.00 -6.40 -7.64
C MET A 191 -11.46 -6.89 -6.26
N PHE A 192 -12.25 -6.08 -5.53
CA PHE A 192 -12.75 -6.48 -4.21
C PHE A 192 -13.82 -7.58 -4.28
N LEU A 193 -14.65 -7.59 -5.32
CA LEU A 193 -15.58 -8.70 -5.56
C LEU A 193 -14.83 -10.03 -5.73
N TRP A 194 -13.81 -10.05 -6.61
CA TRP A 194 -13.01 -11.25 -6.82
C TRP A 194 -12.21 -11.63 -5.58
N ALA A 195 -11.65 -10.68 -4.84
CA ALA A 195 -10.99 -10.96 -3.59
C ALA A 195 -11.95 -11.60 -2.57
N THR A 196 -13.19 -11.10 -2.49
CA THR A 196 -14.22 -11.69 -1.63
C THR A 196 -14.56 -13.12 -2.06
N VAL A 197 -14.78 -13.34 -3.36
CA VAL A 197 -15.09 -14.69 -3.90
C VAL A 197 -13.95 -15.67 -3.63
N LEU A 198 -12.69 -15.21 -3.67
CA LEU A 198 -11.53 -16.07 -3.47
C LEU A 198 -11.20 -16.31 -1.99
N ILE A 199 -11.42 -15.34 -1.10
CA ILE A 199 -11.07 -15.43 0.32
C ILE A 199 -12.22 -16.02 1.14
N TRP A 200 -13.45 -15.59 0.90
CA TRP A 200 -14.61 -15.89 1.72
C TRP A 200 -14.88 -17.40 1.91
N PRO A 201 -14.76 -18.29 0.89
CA PRO A 201 -14.98 -19.72 1.09
C PRO A 201 -14.03 -20.35 2.12
N PHE A 202 -12.85 -19.79 2.33
CA PHE A 202 -11.86 -20.28 3.29
C PHE A 202 -11.97 -19.63 4.66
N THR A 203 -12.63 -18.50 4.77
CA THR A 203 -12.68 -17.69 6.01
C THR A 203 -14.06 -17.58 6.62
N ILE A 204 -15.13 -17.97 5.91
CA ILE A 204 -16.50 -17.86 6.40
C ILE A 204 -16.74 -18.64 7.70
N SER A 205 -16.19 -19.85 7.81
CA SER A 205 -16.32 -20.67 9.02
C SER A 205 -15.65 -19.99 10.23
N HIS A 206 -14.55 -19.27 9.99
CA HIS A 206 -13.82 -18.53 11.00
C HIS A 206 -14.63 -17.30 11.48
N VAL A 207 -15.13 -16.52 10.53
CA VAL A 207 -16.00 -15.37 10.81
C VAL A 207 -17.28 -15.79 11.55
N MET A 208 -17.87 -16.94 11.18
CA MET A 208 -19.07 -17.47 11.86
C MET A 208 -18.79 -18.01 13.28
N SER A 209 -17.53 -18.27 13.63
CA SER A 209 -17.13 -18.69 14.98
C SER A 209 -16.91 -17.50 15.94
N ILE A 210 -16.98 -16.25 15.45
CA ILE A 210 -16.86 -15.06 16.31
C ILE A 210 -18.04 -15.00 17.27
N ASP A 211 -17.74 -14.80 18.54
CA ASP A 211 -18.76 -14.52 19.54
C ASP A 211 -19.16 -13.02 19.49
N PHE A 212 -20.03 -12.69 18.55
CA PHE A 212 -20.46 -11.31 18.30
C PHE A 212 -21.04 -10.60 19.52
N ALA A 213 -21.57 -11.35 20.49
CA ALA A 213 -22.17 -10.78 21.69
C ALA A 213 -21.12 -10.29 22.71
N HIS A 214 -19.95 -10.90 22.72
CA HIS A 214 -18.87 -10.59 23.67
C HIS A 214 -17.75 -9.71 23.08
N VAL A 215 -17.77 -9.43 21.76
CA VAL A 215 -16.82 -8.48 21.17
C VAL A 215 -17.15 -7.05 21.65
N PRO A 216 -16.19 -6.31 22.25
CA PRO A 216 -16.41 -4.95 22.73
C PRO A 216 -16.83 -4.00 21.58
N MET A 217 -17.65 -3.00 21.91
CA MET A 217 -18.09 -2.00 20.92
C MET A 217 -16.92 -1.18 20.36
N SER A 218 -15.85 -0.96 21.12
CA SER A 218 -14.60 -0.35 20.65
C SER A 218 -14.00 -1.11 19.47
N THR A 219 -13.94 -2.43 19.56
CA THR A 219 -13.42 -3.32 18.50
C THR A 219 -14.22 -3.21 17.19
N TRP A 220 -15.54 -2.99 17.29
CA TRP A 220 -16.35 -2.73 16.10
C TRP A 220 -16.05 -1.37 15.47
N TRP A 221 -15.79 -0.33 16.26
CA TRP A 221 -15.33 0.96 15.74
C TRP A 221 -13.97 0.85 15.08
N GLU A 222 -13.05 0.10 15.66
CA GLU A 222 -11.73 -0.18 15.09
C GLU A 222 -11.83 -0.95 13.77
N THR A 223 -12.64 -2.01 13.74
CA THR A 223 -12.94 -2.76 12.52
C THR A 223 -13.57 -1.87 11.45
N GLY A 224 -14.53 -1.03 11.85
CA GLY A 224 -15.15 -0.02 10.99
C GLY A 224 -14.13 0.98 10.42
N TYR A 225 -13.19 1.45 11.24
CA TYR A 225 -12.08 2.28 10.78
C TYR A 225 -11.23 1.56 9.73
N VAL A 226 -10.84 0.32 9.98
CA VAL A 226 -10.02 -0.48 9.05
C VAL A 226 -10.74 -0.70 7.72
N VAL A 227 -12.05 -0.94 7.73
CA VAL A 227 -12.86 -1.10 6.52
C VAL A 227 -13.03 0.23 5.78
N LEU A 228 -13.42 1.30 6.47
CA LEU A 228 -13.74 2.57 5.83
C LEU A 228 -12.49 3.35 5.42
N PHE A 229 -11.58 3.62 6.37
CA PHE A 229 -10.38 4.43 6.11
C PHE A 229 -9.24 3.59 5.56
N GLY A 230 -8.91 2.47 6.20
CA GLY A 230 -7.81 1.61 5.77
C GLY A 230 -8.08 0.87 4.47
N THR A 231 -9.35 0.65 4.10
CA THR A 231 -9.69 -0.07 2.88
C THR A 231 -10.38 0.85 1.87
N TYR A 232 -11.59 1.29 2.08
CA TYR A 232 -12.35 2.02 1.06
C TYR A 232 -11.69 3.35 0.67
N LEU A 233 -11.50 4.28 1.61
CA LEU A 233 -10.89 5.58 1.32
C LEU A 233 -9.39 5.46 0.98
N GLY A 234 -8.68 4.57 1.66
CA GLY A 234 -7.27 4.30 1.38
C GLY A 234 -7.03 3.85 -0.06
N TYR A 235 -7.85 2.91 -0.56
CA TYR A 235 -7.75 2.47 -1.96
C TYR A 235 -8.24 3.50 -2.97
N ILE A 236 -9.23 4.34 -2.65
CA ILE A 236 -9.60 5.48 -3.51
C ILE A 236 -8.39 6.42 -3.66
N CYS A 237 -7.81 6.84 -2.55
CA CYS A 237 -6.65 7.74 -2.54
C CYS A 237 -5.45 7.12 -3.27
N MET A 238 -5.13 5.85 -3.00
CA MET A 238 -4.06 5.14 -3.68
C MET A 238 -4.30 5.06 -5.19
N MET A 239 -5.53 4.73 -5.62
CA MET A 239 -5.86 4.58 -7.03
C MET A 239 -5.76 5.90 -7.81
N ILE A 240 -6.12 7.03 -7.19
CA ILE A 240 -5.91 8.37 -7.78
C ILE A 240 -4.42 8.58 -8.06
N GLY A 241 -3.57 8.27 -7.10
CA GLY A 241 -2.12 8.34 -7.25
C GLY A 241 -1.59 7.40 -8.32
N GLN A 242 -2.01 6.14 -8.29
CA GLN A 242 -1.57 5.08 -9.20
C GLN A 242 -1.93 5.36 -10.67
N LYS A 243 -3.08 5.98 -10.94
CA LYS A 243 -3.48 6.37 -12.29
C LYS A 243 -2.66 7.52 -12.86
N THR A 244 -2.12 8.37 -12.00
CA THR A 244 -1.42 9.60 -12.39
C THR A 244 0.09 9.45 -12.35
N LEU A 245 0.61 8.68 -11.39
CA LEU A 245 2.02 8.60 -11.08
C LEU A 245 2.62 7.23 -11.45
N ARG A 246 3.95 7.15 -11.50
CA ARG A 246 4.68 5.92 -11.79
C ARG A 246 4.62 4.95 -10.59
N PRO A 247 4.65 3.62 -10.81
CA PRO A 247 4.62 2.64 -9.72
C PRO A 247 5.68 2.88 -8.63
N THR A 248 6.91 3.22 -9.02
CA THR A 248 7.97 3.56 -8.03
C THR A 248 7.63 4.78 -7.20
N VAL A 249 6.98 5.82 -7.78
CA VAL A 249 6.54 7.00 -7.02
C VAL A 249 5.40 6.64 -6.07
N VAL A 250 4.45 5.82 -6.53
CA VAL A 250 3.35 5.33 -5.68
C VAL A 250 3.91 4.55 -4.48
N SER A 251 4.88 3.65 -4.74
CA SER A 251 5.41 2.76 -3.72
C SER A 251 6.21 3.48 -2.61
N VAL A 252 6.94 4.55 -2.92
CA VAL A 252 7.72 5.27 -1.89
C VAL A 252 6.84 5.98 -0.85
N TYR A 253 5.55 6.22 -1.16
CA TYR A 253 4.60 6.73 -0.17
C TYR A 253 4.30 5.73 0.96
N ASN A 254 4.63 4.45 0.80
CA ASN A 254 4.56 3.48 1.90
C ASN A 254 5.49 3.85 3.08
N TYR A 255 6.55 4.61 2.83
CA TYR A 255 7.40 5.13 3.93
C TYR A 255 6.69 6.17 4.82
N VAL A 256 5.55 6.70 4.39
CA VAL A 256 4.70 7.58 5.23
C VAL A 256 4.05 6.79 6.37
N GLN A 257 3.78 5.49 6.19
CA GLN A 257 3.10 4.67 7.19
C GLN A 257 3.82 4.65 8.55
N PRO A 258 5.12 4.27 8.64
CA PRO A 258 5.83 4.29 9.92
C PRO A 258 5.98 5.70 10.51
N LEU A 259 6.10 6.74 9.68
CA LEU A 259 6.13 8.12 10.14
C LEU A 259 4.84 8.49 10.87
N VAL A 260 3.68 8.21 10.26
CA VAL A 260 2.38 8.52 10.84
C VAL A 260 2.13 7.69 12.09
N SER A 261 2.43 6.38 12.04
CA SER A 261 2.27 5.48 13.19
C SER A 261 3.02 5.99 14.43
N VAL A 262 4.29 6.38 14.25
CA VAL A 262 5.11 6.92 15.35
C VAL A 262 4.62 8.28 15.82
N THR A 263 4.31 9.18 14.88
CA THR A 263 3.85 10.53 15.24
C THR A 263 2.58 10.46 16.09
N VAL A 264 1.62 9.63 15.69
CA VAL A 264 0.37 9.46 16.44
C VAL A 264 0.64 8.80 17.79
N SER A 265 1.51 7.78 17.87
CA SER A 265 1.88 7.15 19.14
C SER A 265 2.50 8.15 20.12
N VAL A 266 3.28 9.11 19.65
CA VAL A 266 3.86 10.18 20.48
C VAL A 266 2.77 11.16 20.94
N ILE A 267 1.87 11.59 20.05
CA ILE A 267 0.80 12.56 20.37
C ILE A 267 -0.16 11.98 21.40
N VAL A 268 -0.49 10.68 21.30
CA VAL A 268 -1.39 10.00 22.24
C VAL A 268 -0.68 9.58 23.54
N GLY A 269 0.63 9.83 23.65
CA GLY A 269 1.40 9.53 24.87
C GLY A 269 1.83 8.06 25.00
N LEU A 270 1.67 7.25 23.96
CA LEU A 270 2.09 5.84 23.92
C LEU A 270 3.59 5.66 23.64
N ALA A 271 4.26 6.70 23.15
CA ALA A 271 5.68 6.67 22.85
C ALA A 271 6.35 8.02 23.17
N VAL A 272 7.66 8.00 23.41
CA VAL A 272 8.46 9.21 23.61
C VAL A 272 9.19 9.56 22.31
N PHE A 273 9.12 10.82 21.93
CA PHE A 273 9.85 11.32 20.74
C PHE A 273 11.36 11.24 20.96
N LYS A 274 12.06 10.60 20.03
CA LYS A 274 13.52 10.51 20.01
C LYS A 274 14.08 11.35 18.88
N GLY A 275 15.16 12.12 19.10
CA GLY A 275 15.78 12.98 18.09
C GLY A 275 16.17 12.23 16.79
N MET A 276 16.53 10.93 16.90
CA MET A 276 16.81 10.08 15.75
C MET A 276 15.60 9.91 14.81
N GLN A 277 14.38 10.00 15.33
CA GLN A 277 13.15 9.94 14.52
C GLN A 277 12.97 11.18 13.64
N ALA A 278 13.46 12.35 14.09
CA ALA A 278 13.47 13.56 13.26
C ALA A 278 14.43 13.40 12.06
N ILE A 279 15.64 12.88 12.31
CA ILE A 279 16.63 12.59 11.25
C ILE A 279 16.04 11.59 10.25
N ALA A 280 15.42 10.54 10.75
CA ALA A 280 14.79 9.52 9.93
C ALA A 280 13.63 10.09 9.08
N ALA A 281 12.80 10.97 9.64
CA ALA A 281 11.76 11.66 8.89
C ALA A 281 12.33 12.51 7.73
N ILE A 282 13.42 13.25 7.98
CA ILE A 282 14.11 14.03 6.94
C ILE A 282 14.62 13.09 5.83
N LEU A 283 15.20 11.93 6.17
CA LEU A 283 15.64 10.93 5.19
C LEU A 283 14.48 10.41 4.34
N VAL A 284 13.34 10.09 4.96
CA VAL A 284 12.14 9.62 4.24
C VAL A 284 11.65 10.70 3.26
N PHE A 285 11.41 11.92 3.72
CA PHE A 285 10.90 12.99 2.84
C PHE A 285 11.88 13.35 1.73
N SER A 286 13.18 13.40 2.03
CA SER A 286 14.23 13.63 1.03
C SER A 286 14.27 12.50 0.00
N GLY A 287 14.15 11.24 0.46
CA GLY A 287 14.07 10.07 -0.42
C GLY A 287 12.86 10.12 -1.36
N VAL A 288 11.68 10.39 -0.82
CA VAL A 288 10.44 10.57 -1.62
C VAL A 288 10.61 11.68 -2.65
N TRP A 289 11.16 12.83 -2.24
CA TRP A 289 11.40 13.96 -3.13
C TRP A 289 12.36 13.62 -4.28
N LEU A 290 13.46 12.91 -4.01
CA LEU A 290 14.41 12.46 -5.03
C LEU A 290 13.74 11.53 -6.06
N VAL A 291 12.90 10.58 -5.60
CA VAL A 291 12.17 9.67 -6.50
C VAL A 291 11.19 10.44 -7.37
N ILE A 292 10.45 11.40 -6.81
CA ILE A 292 9.51 12.26 -7.56
C ILE A 292 10.25 13.03 -8.65
N LYS A 293 11.43 13.61 -8.33
CA LYS A 293 12.26 14.40 -9.24
C LYS A 293 13.11 13.56 -10.20
N SER A 294 13.05 12.23 -10.13
CA SER A 294 13.79 11.36 -11.05
C SER A 294 13.17 11.38 -12.46
N LYS A 295 13.99 11.32 -13.51
CA LYS A 295 13.52 11.29 -14.91
C LYS A 295 12.67 10.04 -15.18
N SER A 296 11.59 10.20 -15.94
CA SER A 296 10.79 9.09 -16.48
C SER A 296 11.37 8.62 -17.83
N LYS A 297 10.85 7.51 -18.35
CA LYS A 297 11.17 7.07 -19.71
C LYS A 297 10.81 8.15 -20.74
N HIS A 298 9.61 8.72 -20.61
CA HIS A 298 9.14 9.80 -21.49
C HIS A 298 10.06 11.03 -21.48
N ASP A 299 10.62 11.40 -20.31
CA ASP A 299 11.54 12.53 -20.20
C ASP A 299 12.87 12.25 -20.90
N ILE A 300 13.36 11.00 -20.86
CA ILE A 300 14.57 10.58 -21.54
C ILE A 300 14.36 10.52 -23.04
N ASP A 301 13.30 9.85 -23.48
CA ASP A 301 12.96 9.74 -24.92
C ASP A 301 12.79 11.13 -25.56
N LYS A 302 12.13 12.07 -24.87
CA LYS A 302 11.96 13.45 -25.33
C LYS A 302 13.29 14.20 -25.44
N HIS A 303 14.18 13.99 -24.51
CA HIS A 303 15.52 14.61 -24.54
C HIS A 303 16.37 14.06 -25.68
N ASP A 304 16.32 12.74 -25.90
CA ASP A 304 17.06 12.09 -27.00
C ASP A 304 16.53 12.52 -28.36
N HIS A 305 15.21 12.68 -28.50
CA HIS A 305 14.61 13.24 -29.73
C HIS A 305 15.03 14.71 -29.99
N SER A 306 15.11 15.55 -28.95
CA SER A 306 15.57 16.92 -29.10
C SER A 306 17.03 17.02 -29.53
N LEU A 307 17.90 16.20 -28.93
CA LEU A 307 19.32 16.12 -29.29
C LEU A 307 19.52 15.58 -30.73
N ALA A 308 18.72 14.61 -31.15
CA ALA A 308 18.77 14.08 -32.51
C ALA A 308 18.30 15.11 -33.55
N TYR A 309 17.32 15.94 -33.20
CA TYR A 309 16.87 17.04 -34.04
C TYR A 309 17.95 18.12 -34.20
N GLU A 310 18.55 18.56 -33.10
CA GLU A 310 19.64 19.55 -33.08
C GLU A 310 20.84 19.07 -33.92
N LYS A 311 21.25 17.79 -33.80
CA LYS A 311 22.35 17.20 -34.60
C LYS A 311 22.07 17.09 -36.08
N ARG A 312 20.79 17.11 -36.50
CA ARG A 312 20.41 17.07 -37.92
C ARG A 312 20.34 18.48 -38.57
N HIS A 313 20.30 19.52 -37.76
CA HIS A 313 20.15 20.89 -38.20
C HIS A 313 21.35 21.79 -37.85
N ALA A 314 22.37 21.23 -37.16
CA ALA A 314 23.69 21.82 -36.97
C ALA A 314 24.68 21.23 -38.01
#